data_c8fe146182b4928c9702933d3a937ab2
#
_entry.id   c8fe146182b4928c9702933d3a937ab2
#
_cell.length_a   1.000
_cell.length_b   1.000
_cell.length_c   1.000
_cell.angle_alpha   90.00
_cell.angle_beta   90.00
_cell.angle_gamma   90.00
#
_symmetry.space_group_name_H-M   'P 1'
#
loop_
_entity.id
_entity.type
_entity.pdbx_description
1 polymer ?
#
loop_
_entity_poly.entity_id
_entity_poly.type
_entity_poly.pdbx_seq_one_letter_code
_entity_poly.pdbx_strand_id
1 'polypeptide(L)'
;MVSAELGYNIERIQNVFPKGEAKRCFDRENNWWEHVRIEFLYKSSEFYTRGYDMQGCDLVVCWIHDWDACPIEIFDLSAYVKQVQQG
;
A
#
# COMPACT_ATOMS: atom_id res chain seq x y z
N MET A 1 -4.40 -12.42 -8.50
CA MET A 1 -3.38 -11.55 -7.90
C MET A 1 -4.03 -10.68 -6.82
N VAL A 2 -3.33 -10.47 -5.71
CA VAL A 2 -3.89 -9.76 -4.55
C VAL A 2 -4.39 -8.36 -4.92
N SER A 3 -3.65 -7.64 -5.76
CA SER A 3 -4.03 -6.27 -6.14
C SER A 3 -5.40 -6.20 -6.82
N ALA A 4 -5.73 -7.19 -7.67
CA ALA A 4 -7.02 -7.23 -8.35
C ALA A 4 -8.17 -7.44 -7.37
N GLU A 5 -7.97 -8.29 -6.36
CA GLU A 5 -8.98 -8.54 -5.33
C GLU A 5 -9.26 -7.33 -4.47
N LEU A 6 -8.27 -6.46 -4.31
CA LEU A 6 -8.35 -5.26 -3.48
C LEU A 6 -8.78 -4.02 -4.27
N GLY A 7 -9.05 -4.16 -5.56
CA GLY A 7 -9.47 -3.04 -6.38
C GLY A 7 -8.33 -2.13 -6.82
N TYR A 8 -7.10 -2.63 -6.82
CA TYR A 8 -5.93 -1.90 -7.31
C TYR A 8 -5.56 -2.35 -8.71
N ASN A 9 -5.08 -1.40 -9.49
CA ASN A 9 -4.55 -1.65 -10.83
C ASN A 9 -3.12 -1.12 -10.85
N ILE A 10 -2.15 -2.03 -10.73
CA ILE A 10 -0.74 -1.63 -10.67
C ILE A 10 -0.29 -1.15 -12.05
N GLU A 11 0.16 0.08 -12.11
CA GLU A 11 0.59 0.72 -13.35
C GLU A 11 2.11 0.71 -13.52
N ARG A 12 2.85 0.77 -12.40
CA ARG A 12 4.29 0.94 -12.46
C ARG A 12 4.95 0.40 -11.20
N ILE A 13 6.07 -0.29 -11.38
CA ILE A 13 6.96 -0.69 -10.31
C ILE A 13 8.38 -0.26 -10.71
N GLN A 14 9.10 0.35 -9.77
CA GLN A 14 10.43 0.88 -10.00
C GLN A 14 11.31 0.67 -8.77
N ASN A 15 12.63 0.92 -8.91
CA ASN A 15 13.59 0.69 -7.83
C ASN A 15 13.82 1.92 -6.94
N VAL A 16 13.21 3.04 -7.26
CA VAL A 16 13.35 4.28 -6.48
C VAL A 16 12.03 4.59 -5.79
N PHE A 17 12.11 5.36 -4.72
CA PHE A 17 10.92 5.74 -3.93
C PHE A 17 10.03 6.76 -4.70
N PRO A 18 8.71 6.56 -4.76
CA PRO A 18 7.97 5.36 -4.35
C PRO A 18 8.15 4.23 -5.37
N LYS A 19 8.17 2.98 -4.88
CA LYS A 19 8.49 1.83 -5.73
C LYS A 19 7.36 1.43 -6.66
N GLY A 20 6.13 1.84 -6.37
CA GLY A 20 4.99 1.46 -7.18
C GLY A 20 3.99 2.58 -7.34
N GLU A 21 3.23 2.49 -8.42
CA GLU A 21 2.10 3.37 -8.69
C GLU A 21 0.94 2.51 -9.13
N ALA A 22 -0.28 2.87 -8.68
CA ALA A 22 -1.48 2.12 -8.98
C ALA A 22 -2.67 3.04 -9.10
N LYS A 23 -3.74 2.55 -9.69
CA LYS A 23 -5.05 3.16 -9.57
C LYS A 23 -5.87 2.34 -8.58
N ARG A 24 -6.57 3.02 -7.70
CA ARG A 24 -7.46 2.40 -6.72
C ARG A 24 -8.89 2.82 -7.00
N CYS A 25 -9.78 1.85 -7.12
CA CYS A 25 -11.20 2.12 -7.31
C CYS A 25 -11.81 2.53 -5.97
N PHE A 26 -12.28 3.77 -5.87
CA PHE A 26 -12.94 4.25 -4.65
C PHE A 26 -14.45 4.35 -4.76
N ASP A 27 -15.00 4.21 -5.96
CA ASP A 27 -16.44 4.17 -6.18
C ASP A 27 -16.74 3.28 -7.37
N ARG A 28 -17.15 2.04 -7.11
CA ARG A 28 -17.38 1.05 -8.16
C ARG A 28 -18.61 1.37 -9.00
N GLU A 29 -19.63 1.97 -8.38
CA GLU A 29 -20.87 2.29 -9.10
C GLU A 29 -20.63 3.33 -10.18
N ASN A 30 -19.80 4.32 -9.91
CA ASN A 30 -19.47 5.39 -10.85
C ASN A 30 -18.19 5.14 -11.61
N ASN A 31 -17.49 4.03 -11.32
CA ASN A 31 -16.23 3.68 -11.94
C ASN A 31 -15.17 4.77 -11.75
N TRP A 32 -15.09 5.32 -10.54
CA TRP A 32 -14.12 6.36 -10.20
C TRP A 32 -12.88 5.74 -9.58
N TRP A 33 -11.71 6.19 -10.08
CA TRP A 33 -10.41 5.69 -9.65
C TRP A 33 -9.54 6.84 -9.22
N GLU A 34 -8.68 6.56 -8.23
CA GLU A 34 -7.67 7.52 -7.81
C GLU A 34 -6.28 6.93 -8.01
N HIS A 35 -5.32 7.79 -8.37
CA HIS A 35 -3.92 7.40 -8.49
C HIS A 35 -3.29 7.36 -7.11
N VAL A 36 -2.60 6.26 -6.79
CA VAL A 36 -1.91 6.10 -5.50
C VAL A 36 -0.46 5.73 -5.75
N ARG A 37 0.42 6.34 -4.96
CA ARG A 37 1.85 6.03 -4.95
C ARG A 37 2.09 5.07 -3.80
N ILE A 38 2.77 3.97 -4.08
CA ILE A 38 2.89 2.84 -3.14
C ILE A 38 4.35 2.59 -2.84
N GLU A 39 4.67 2.41 -1.56
CA GLU A 39 5.98 1.92 -1.15
C GLU A 39 5.81 0.53 -0.53
N PHE A 40 6.71 -0.38 -0.89
CA PHE A 40 6.69 -1.76 -0.42
C PHE A 40 7.80 -1.96 0.60
N LEU A 41 7.44 -2.37 1.83
CA LEU A 41 8.39 -2.53 2.93
C LEU A 41 8.09 -3.82 3.68
N TYR A 42 9.11 -4.38 4.33
CA TYR A 42 8.90 -5.51 5.23
C TYR A 42 8.19 -5.05 6.50
N LYS A 43 8.67 -3.96 7.11
CA LYS A 43 8.05 -3.36 8.28
C LYS A 43 7.67 -1.91 7.97
N SER A 44 6.51 -1.47 8.44
CA SER A 44 6.06 -0.10 8.20
C SER A 44 7.02 0.93 8.79
N SER A 45 7.67 0.62 9.92
CA SER A 45 8.63 1.52 10.55
C SER A 45 9.85 1.81 9.67
N GLU A 46 10.14 0.98 8.67
CA GLU A 46 11.23 1.23 7.75
C GLU A 46 11.05 2.52 6.96
N PHE A 47 9.81 2.93 6.72
CA PHE A 47 9.52 4.19 6.05
C PHE A 47 10.15 5.36 6.81
N TYR A 48 9.94 5.37 8.11
CA TYR A 48 10.50 6.37 9.00
C TYR A 48 12.02 6.25 9.10
N THR A 49 12.52 5.04 9.27
CA THR A 49 13.96 4.79 9.44
C THR A 49 14.75 5.19 8.21
N ARG A 50 14.20 4.98 7.02
CA ARG A 50 14.85 5.33 5.77
C ARG A 50 14.72 6.81 5.42
N GLY A 51 13.92 7.57 6.18
CA GLY A 51 13.75 8.99 5.96
C GLY A 51 12.99 9.35 4.70
N TYR A 52 12.06 8.50 4.28
CA TYR A 52 11.24 8.78 3.11
C TYR A 52 10.27 9.94 3.38
N ASP A 53 9.95 10.67 2.32
CA ASP A 53 9.03 11.79 2.40
C ASP A 53 7.58 11.29 2.47
N MET A 54 6.90 11.59 3.57
CA MET A 54 5.53 11.17 3.78
C MET A 54 4.56 11.77 2.77
N GLN A 55 4.92 12.90 2.18
CA GLN A 55 4.08 13.51 1.14
C GLN A 55 4.32 12.90 -0.24
N GLY A 56 5.35 12.08 -0.37
CA GLY A 56 5.67 11.41 -1.63
C GLY A 56 5.03 10.06 -1.81
N CYS A 57 4.20 9.60 -0.86
CA CYS A 57 3.63 8.27 -0.85
C CYS A 57 2.21 8.30 -0.30
N ASP A 58 1.31 7.55 -0.91
CA ASP A 58 -0.10 7.52 -0.49
C ASP A 58 -0.46 6.25 0.27
N LEU A 59 0.28 5.18 0.04
CA LEU A 59 0.00 3.88 0.64
C LEU A 59 1.30 3.13 0.89
N VAL A 60 1.44 2.54 2.06
CA VAL A 60 2.54 1.63 2.37
C VAL A 60 1.97 0.21 2.44
N VAL A 61 2.53 -0.69 1.64
CA VAL A 61 2.24 -2.11 1.70
C VAL A 61 3.39 -2.77 2.44
N CYS A 62 3.10 -3.38 3.59
CA CYS A 62 4.13 -4.00 4.41
C CYS A 62 3.70 -5.37 4.89
N TRP A 63 4.68 -6.19 5.30
CA TRP A 63 4.38 -7.48 5.89
C TRP A 63 4.02 -7.33 7.37
N ILE A 64 4.70 -6.42 8.07
CA ILE A 64 4.47 -6.17 9.50
C ILE A 64 4.22 -4.68 9.69
N HIS A 65 3.09 -4.34 10.31
CA HIS A 65 2.78 -2.96 10.65
C HIS A 65 3.19 -2.71 12.10
N ASP A 66 4.34 -2.05 12.28
CA ASP A 66 4.93 -1.75 13.59
C ASP A 66 5.12 -0.24 13.83
N TRP A 67 4.37 0.59 13.12
CA TRP A 67 4.44 2.05 13.25
C TRP A 67 3.04 2.60 13.56
N ASP A 68 2.69 2.63 14.86
CA ASP A 68 1.34 2.98 15.30
C ASP A 68 0.92 4.41 14.94
N ALA A 69 1.87 5.34 14.92
CA ALA A 69 1.59 6.75 14.63
C ALA A 69 1.76 7.10 13.15
N CYS A 70 1.75 6.11 12.27
CA CYS A 70 1.97 6.34 10.84
C CYS A 70 0.87 7.23 10.25
N PRO A 71 1.24 8.36 9.60
CA PRO A 71 0.24 9.26 9.01
C PRO A 71 -0.21 8.82 7.62
N ILE A 72 0.37 7.75 7.08
CA ILE A 72 0.07 7.25 5.73
C ILE A 72 -0.79 6.00 5.87
N GLU A 73 -1.68 5.79 4.93
CA GLU A 73 -2.49 4.56 4.88
C GLU A 73 -1.57 3.34 4.79
N ILE A 74 -1.86 2.31 5.59
CA ILE A 74 -1.05 1.10 5.67
C ILE A 74 -1.89 -0.10 5.27
N PHE A 75 -1.32 -0.98 4.44
CA PHE A 75 -1.89 -2.28 4.18
C PHE A 75 -0.93 -3.35 4.73
N ASP A 76 -1.38 -4.03 5.78
CA ASP A 76 -0.59 -5.08 6.46
C ASP A 76 -0.91 -6.42 5.82
N LEU A 77 0.02 -6.94 5.03
CA LEU A 77 -0.18 -8.20 4.31
C LEU A 77 -0.31 -9.41 5.25
N SER A 78 0.38 -9.40 6.38
CA SER A 78 0.28 -10.53 7.30
C SER A 78 -1.11 -10.63 7.90
N ALA A 79 -1.72 -9.51 8.24
CA ALA A 79 -3.09 -9.47 8.75
C ALA A 79 -4.08 -9.92 7.67
N TYR A 80 -3.87 -9.49 6.43
CA TYR A 80 -4.73 -9.87 5.31
C TYR A 80 -4.66 -11.37 5.04
N VAL A 81 -3.45 -11.93 5.03
CA VAL A 81 -3.26 -13.37 4.79
C VAL A 81 -3.94 -14.19 5.89
N LYS A 82 -3.80 -13.79 7.15
CA LYS A 82 -4.46 -14.48 8.27
C LYS A 82 -5.98 -14.44 8.12
N GLN A 83 -6.53 -13.30 7.72
CA GLN A 83 -7.96 -13.15 7.52
C GLN A 83 -8.47 -14.07 6.41
N VAL A 84 -7.75 -14.16 5.30
CA VAL A 84 -8.11 -15.01 4.17
C VAL A 84 -8.05 -16.49 4.56
N GLN A 85 -7.02 -16.90 5.33
CA GLN A 85 -6.87 -18.28 5.75
C GLN A 85 -7.94 -18.73 6.74
N GLN A 86 -8.48 -17.80 7.53
CA GLN A 86 -9.54 -18.10 8.51
C GLN A 86 -10.92 -18.08 7.88
N GLY A 87 -11.05 -17.41 6.77
CA GLY A 87 -12.31 -17.31 6.05
C GLY A 87 -12.49 -18.49 5.11
#